data_ee0ebb8d8313d5e6caf933dec2770120
#
_entry.id   ee0ebb8d8313d5e6caf933dec2770120
#
_cell.length_a   1.000
_cell.length_b   1.000
_cell.length_c   1.000
_cell.angle_alpha   90.00
_cell.angle_beta   90.00
_cell.angle_gamma   90.00
#
_symmetry.space_group_name_H-M   'P 1'
#
loop_
_entity.id
_entity.type
_entity.pdbx_description
1 polymer ?
#
loop_
_entity_poly.entity_id
_entity_poly.type
_entity_poly.pdbx_seq_one_letter_code
_entity_poly.pdbx_strand_id
1 'polypeptide(L)'
;MQDHVTPRRVVILGGGFAGLFAARALRRSPVAVTVVDRRAHHLFQPLLYQCASGILSEGQIAQPLRAVLRRHHNVSCLLAEATDVDVEARLVHARRPDGGAVELPYDDLIVAVGMRQSYFGHDEFATHAPGMKTLNDALDIRRRIYLAFEMAETATNARERQQWLTFALVGGGPTGVELAGQIREIAGHTLDREFRTIDSAQARVLLFEGSDEVLGAFGRPLAHRAARTLQSLGVELHLGTRVTDVDARGLTVQDADGATARFEARTVLWTAGVEAPPIAAAVARATGATQDRAGRIAVEPDLTLPGHPEIRVTGDVMSLNRLPGLAEVAMQSGAYAGRVVRHAVECRTKQPKPFKYWDLGSAAYISRGRAVVKVGPLHLSGVPGWLAWLFIHLAFLTGFRSRLGAVLSWSVAFATSSRRERAFTSPDVDASGAFTSPDVDASAARAPGPKARRRWPRRLWPRRLWPRRAPGQKAPPPL
;
A
#
# COMPACT_ATOMS: atom_id res chain seq x y z
N MET A 1 -49.76 -2.59 -9.99
CA MET A 1 -48.60 -3.42 -9.69
C MET A 1 -47.40 -2.74 -10.32
N GLN A 2 -46.56 -2.07 -9.53
CA GLN A 2 -45.26 -1.59 -10.02
C GLN A 2 -44.39 -2.84 -10.16
N ASP A 3 -44.01 -3.19 -11.39
CA ASP A 3 -43.01 -4.20 -11.65
C ASP A 3 -41.73 -3.77 -10.93
N HIS A 4 -41.41 -4.43 -9.82
CA HIS A 4 -40.13 -4.28 -9.16
C HIS A 4 -39.02 -4.88 -10.05
N VAL A 5 -38.58 -4.10 -11.05
CA VAL A 5 -37.40 -4.46 -11.83
C VAL A 5 -36.25 -4.52 -10.85
N THR A 6 -35.73 -5.72 -10.61
CA THR A 6 -34.57 -5.92 -9.77
C THR A 6 -33.39 -5.11 -10.35
N PRO A 7 -32.79 -4.19 -9.59
CA PRO A 7 -31.73 -3.35 -10.12
C PRO A 7 -30.53 -4.20 -10.57
N ARG A 8 -29.96 -3.86 -11.72
CA ARG A 8 -28.75 -4.52 -12.26
C ARG A 8 -27.63 -4.51 -11.22
N ARG A 9 -27.03 -5.65 -10.95
CA ARG A 9 -26.03 -5.88 -9.91
C ARG A 9 -24.64 -5.67 -10.47
N VAL A 10 -23.89 -4.75 -9.90
CA VAL A 10 -22.50 -4.48 -10.25
C VAL A 10 -21.61 -4.86 -9.07
N VAL A 11 -20.74 -5.85 -9.26
CA VAL A 11 -19.75 -6.23 -8.25
C VAL A 11 -18.40 -5.62 -8.64
N ILE A 12 -17.75 -4.94 -7.69
CA ILE A 12 -16.43 -4.33 -7.85
C ILE A 12 -15.47 -5.01 -6.87
N LEU A 13 -14.47 -5.72 -7.39
CA LEU A 13 -13.43 -6.36 -6.58
C LEU A 13 -12.28 -5.39 -6.34
N GLY A 14 -12.13 -4.94 -5.11
CA GLY A 14 -11.12 -3.98 -4.68
C GLY A 14 -11.65 -2.57 -4.47
N GLY A 15 -11.38 -1.99 -3.29
CA GLY A 15 -11.68 -0.63 -2.88
C GLY A 15 -10.51 0.36 -3.03
N GLY A 16 -9.50 -0.01 -3.84
CA GLY A 16 -8.37 0.84 -4.21
C GLY A 16 -8.77 2.00 -5.13
N PHE A 17 -7.80 2.60 -5.82
CA PHE A 17 -8.08 3.73 -6.72
C PHE A 17 -9.09 3.36 -7.82
N ALA A 18 -8.87 2.26 -8.53
CA ALA A 18 -9.74 1.89 -9.65
C ALA A 18 -11.18 1.60 -9.18
N GLY A 19 -11.35 0.77 -8.15
CA GLY A 19 -12.67 0.42 -7.64
C GLY A 19 -13.42 1.61 -7.02
N LEU A 20 -12.72 2.49 -6.29
CA LEU A 20 -13.32 3.71 -5.76
C LEU A 20 -13.83 4.63 -6.88
N PHE A 21 -13.05 4.81 -7.94
CA PHE A 21 -13.45 5.69 -9.06
C PHE A 21 -14.53 5.04 -9.92
N ALA A 22 -14.58 3.71 -10.06
CA ALA A 22 -15.67 2.99 -10.68
C ALA A 22 -16.99 3.19 -9.89
N ALA A 23 -16.96 2.97 -8.57
CA ALA A 23 -18.12 3.19 -7.69
C ALA A 23 -18.60 4.65 -7.76
N ARG A 24 -17.70 5.62 -7.76
CA ARG A 24 -18.05 7.05 -7.93
C ARG A 24 -18.73 7.36 -9.27
N ALA A 25 -18.29 6.72 -10.35
CA ALA A 25 -18.88 6.91 -11.68
C ALA A 25 -20.32 6.35 -11.76
N LEU A 26 -20.63 5.33 -10.94
CA LEU A 26 -21.95 4.68 -10.87
C LEU A 26 -22.90 5.31 -9.84
N ARG A 27 -22.49 6.32 -9.09
CA ARG A 27 -23.19 6.85 -7.90
C ARG A 27 -24.64 7.29 -8.08
N ARG A 28 -25.12 7.53 -9.28
CA ARG A 28 -26.48 7.97 -9.58
C ARG A 28 -27.17 7.10 -10.62
N SER A 29 -26.55 5.98 -10.98
CA SER A 29 -27.10 5.03 -11.93
C SER A 29 -28.12 4.12 -11.25
N PRO A 30 -29.12 3.62 -11.97
CA PRO A 30 -30.14 2.70 -11.43
C PRO A 30 -29.57 1.28 -11.34
N VAL A 31 -28.49 1.12 -10.59
CA VAL A 31 -27.79 -0.16 -10.36
C VAL A 31 -27.51 -0.35 -8.86
N ALA A 32 -27.45 -1.59 -8.41
CA ALA A 32 -26.95 -1.96 -7.09
C ALA A 32 -25.48 -2.30 -7.17
N VAL A 33 -24.61 -1.49 -6.53
CA VAL A 33 -23.15 -1.68 -6.54
C VAL A 33 -22.69 -2.30 -5.24
N THR A 34 -21.90 -3.36 -5.31
CA THR A 34 -21.24 -3.96 -4.15
C THR A 34 -19.71 -3.86 -4.35
N VAL A 35 -19.05 -3.09 -3.50
CA VAL A 35 -17.56 -3.03 -3.46
C VAL A 35 -17.08 -4.06 -2.45
N VAL A 36 -16.31 -5.03 -2.91
CA VAL A 36 -15.73 -6.10 -2.09
C VAL A 36 -14.25 -5.81 -1.91
N ASP A 37 -13.78 -5.69 -0.69
CA ASP A 37 -12.35 -5.55 -0.39
C ASP A 37 -12.01 -6.30 0.90
N ARG A 38 -10.83 -6.93 0.93
CA ARG A 38 -10.29 -7.58 2.13
C ARG A 38 -9.89 -6.58 3.22
N ARG A 39 -9.86 -5.27 2.91
CA ARG A 39 -9.59 -4.17 3.83
C ARG A 39 -10.79 -3.22 3.88
N ALA A 40 -11.09 -2.72 5.07
CA ALA A 40 -12.21 -1.81 5.27
C ALA A 40 -11.93 -0.35 4.85
N HIS A 41 -10.73 -0.06 4.29
CA HIS A 41 -10.28 1.29 3.99
C HIS A 41 -9.73 1.43 2.57
N HIS A 42 -9.91 2.61 2.02
CA HIS A 42 -9.18 3.10 0.85
C HIS A 42 -7.84 3.66 1.30
N LEU A 43 -6.75 3.18 0.71
CA LEU A 43 -5.40 3.62 1.02
C LEU A 43 -4.87 4.56 -0.08
N PHE A 44 -4.41 5.74 0.32
CA PHE A 44 -3.68 6.64 -0.57
C PHE A 44 -2.21 6.22 -0.62
N GLN A 45 -1.94 5.17 -1.39
CA GLN A 45 -0.66 4.48 -1.48
C GLN A 45 0.54 5.38 -1.85
N PRO A 46 0.41 6.45 -2.68
CA PRO A 46 1.54 7.32 -2.99
C PRO A 46 2.19 8.01 -1.77
N LEU A 47 1.49 8.11 -0.64
CA LEU A 47 2.05 8.68 0.60
C LEU A 47 2.37 7.62 1.67
N LEU A 48 2.36 6.34 1.30
CA LEU A 48 2.60 5.24 2.23
C LEU A 48 3.99 5.31 2.88
N TYR A 49 5.01 5.70 2.12
CA TYR A 49 6.37 5.90 2.63
C TYR A 49 6.45 7.01 3.70
N GLN A 50 5.57 8.02 3.66
CA GLN A 50 5.51 9.04 4.69
C GLN A 50 4.88 8.54 5.99
N CYS A 51 3.97 7.58 5.90
CA CYS A 51 3.50 6.84 7.06
C CYS A 51 4.62 5.96 7.62
N ALA A 52 5.33 5.23 6.79
CA ALA A 52 6.48 4.41 7.16
C ALA A 52 7.63 5.21 7.79
N SER A 53 7.77 6.48 7.44
CA SER A 53 8.81 7.37 7.96
C SER A 53 8.34 8.27 9.12
N GLY A 54 7.07 8.19 9.54
CA GLY A 54 6.54 8.92 10.70
C GLY A 54 6.18 10.40 10.44
N ILE A 55 6.01 10.82 9.19
CA ILE A 55 5.52 12.17 8.85
C ILE A 55 4.00 12.23 8.94
N LEU A 56 3.32 11.25 8.35
CA LEU A 56 1.86 11.16 8.31
C LEU A 56 1.36 10.01 9.16
N SER A 57 0.20 10.21 9.80
CA SER A 57 -0.50 9.14 10.51
C SER A 57 -1.27 8.24 9.53
N GLU A 58 -1.65 7.07 10.00
CA GLU A 58 -2.47 6.09 9.27
C GLU A 58 -3.79 6.73 8.81
N GLY A 59 -4.45 7.48 9.70
CA GLY A 59 -5.74 8.11 9.43
C GLY A 59 -5.69 9.23 8.39
N GLN A 60 -4.51 9.78 8.08
CA GLN A 60 -4.35 10.79 7.04
C GLN A 60 -4.32 10.19 5.63
N ILE A 61 -3.84 8.94 5.48
CA ILE A 61 -3.69 8.28 4.18
C ILE A 61 -4.67 7.12 3.97
N ALA A 62 -5.25 6.58 5.03
CA ALA A 62 -6.23 5.49 4.97
C ALA A 62 -7.61 5.98 5.43
N GLN A 63 -8.61 5.90 4.56
CA GLN A 63 -9.97 6.36 4.83
C GLN A 63 -10.96 5.20 4.78
N PRO A 64 -11.84 5.01 5.80
CA PRO A 64 -12.83 3.94 5.75
C PRO A 64 -13.68 4.01 4.49
N LEU A 65 -13.77 2.91 3.72
CA LEU A 65 -14.52 2.86 2.46
C LEU A 65 -15.98 3.29 2.64
N ARG A 66 -16.63 2.84 3.71
CA ARG A 66 -18.01 3.22 4.04
C ARG A 66 -18.16 4.73 4.28
N ALA A 67 -17.16 5.38 4.88
CA ALA A 67 -17.16 6.83 5.09
C ALA A 67 -16.98 7.59 3.77
N VAL A 68 -16.08 7.11 2.89
CA VAL A 68 -15.84 7.73 1.58
C VAL A 68 -17.05 7.59 0.65
N LEU A 69 -17.73 6.45 0.71
CA LEU A 69 -18.88 6.13 -0.16
C LEU A 69 -20.25 6.42 0.46
N ARG A 70 -20.33 6.94 1.69
CA ARG A 70 -21.58 7.13 2.45
C ARG A 70 -22.68 7.93 1.72
N ARG A 71 -22.31 8.80 0.79
CA ARG A 71 -23.24 9.62 -0.01
C ARG A 71 -23.68 8.95 -1.31
N HIS A 72 -23.27 7.72 -1.56
CA HIS A 72 -23.61 6.93 -2.74
C HIS A 72 -24.63 5.87 -2.31
N HIS A 73 -25.94 6.20 -2.34
CA HIS A 73 -27.00 5.38 -1.77
C HIS A 73 -27.17 4.03 -2.46
N ASN A 74 -26.71 3.89 -3.70
CA ASN A 74 -26.73 2.65 -4.47
C ASN A 74 -25.45 1.82 -4.33
N VAL A 75 -24.51 2.23 -3.44
CA VAL A 75 -23.22 1.54 -3.24
C VAL A 75 -23.15 0.97 -1.83
N SER A 76 -22.95 -0.33 -1.73
CA SER A 76 -22.64 -1.06 -0.50
C SER A 76 -21.17 -1.49 -0.48
N CYS A 77 -20.62 -1.69 0.73
CA CYS A 77 -19.26 -2.20 0.91
C CYS A 77 -19.34 -3.54 1.66
N LEU A 78 -18.60 -4.52 1.20
CA LEU A 78 -18.43 -5.82 1.85
C LEU A 78 -16.98 -6.04 2.20
N LEU A 79 -16.69 -6.27 3.48
CA LEU A 79 -15.36 -6.69 3.95
C LEU A 79 -15.25 -8.21 3.74
N ALA A 80 -14.61 -8.59 2.65
CA ALA A 80 -14.36 -9.98 2.28
C ALA A 80 -13.23 -10.06 1.26
N GLU A 81 -12.56 -11.18 1.19
CA GLU A 81 -11.58 -11.50 0.17
C GLU A 81 -12.23 -12.31 -0.94
N ALA A 82 -12.21 -11.81 -2.17
CA ALA A 82 -12.64 -12.57 -3.34
C ALA A 82 -11.63 -13.70 -3.60
N THR A 83 -12.14 -14.93 -3.69
CA THR A 83 -11.32 -16.14 -3.82
C THR A 83 -11.44 -16.79 -5.18
N ASP A 84 -12.60 -16.68 -5.82
CA ASP A 84 -12.87 -17.26 -7.14
C ASP A 84 -14.00 -16.54 -7.86
N VAL A 85 -14.13 -16.80 -9.19
CA VAL A 85 -15.21 -16.27 -10.02
C VAL A 85 -15.74 -17.39 -10.92
N ASP A 86 -17.02 -17.69 -10.77
CA ASP A 86 -17.79 -18.55 -11.69
C ASP A 86 -18.42 -17.64 -12.76
N VAL A 87 -17.91 -17.71 -13.98
CA VAL A 87 -18.37 -16.86 -15.08
C VAL A 87 -19.65 -17.37 -15.72
N GLU A 88 -19.89 -18.69 -15.68
CA GLU A 88 -21.13 -19.29 -16.23
C GLU A 88 -22.32 -18.98 -15.34
N ALA A 89 -22.16 -19.19 -14.02
CA ALA A 89 -23.19 -18.85 -13.03
C ALA A 89 -23.24 -17.34 -12.71
N ARG A 90 -22.29 -16.55 -13.16
CA ARG A 90 -22.10 -15.13 -12.83
C ARG A 90 -22.06 -14.88 -11.32
N LEU A 91 -21.21 -15.63 -10.62
CA LEU A 91 -21.01 -15.57 -9.18
C LEU A 91 -19.56 -15.21 -8.83
N VAL A 92 -19.39 -14.33 -7.87
CA VAL A 92 -18.11 -14.13 -7.19
C VAL A 92 -18.15 -14.86 -5.86
N HIS A 93 -17.18 -15.75 -5.64
CA HIS A 93 -16.96 -16.39 -4.35
C HIS A 93 -16.03 -15.53 -3.50
N ALA A 94 -16.42 -15.27 -2.27
CA ALA A 94 -15.62 -14.47 -1.34
C ALA A 94 -15.66 -15.06 0.07
N ARG A 95 -14.64 -14.76 0.86
CA ARG A 95 -14.50 -15.20 2.25
C ARG A 95 -14.44 -13.99 3.17
N ARG A 96 -15.28 -13.96 4.18
CA ARG A 96 -15.28 -12.94 5.23
C ARG A 96 -14.12 -13.18 6.24
N PRO A 97 -13.75 -12.16 7.04
CA PRO A 97 -12.71 -12.32 8.06
C PRO A 97 -13.00 -13.39 9.11
N ASP A 98 -14.29 -13.71 9.37
CA ASP A 98 -14.73 -14.77 10.27
C ASP A 98 -14.66 -16.17 9.64
N GLY A 99 -14.17 -16.29 8.40
CA GLY A 99 -14.12 -17.52 7.64
C GLY A 99 -15.39 -17.87 6.86
N GLY A 100 -16.48 -17.10 7.05
CA GLY A 100 -17.77 -17.34 6.39
C GLY A 100 -17.67 -17.12 4.86
N ALA A 101 -18.17 -18.08 4.08
CA ALA A 101 -18.29 -17.97 2.63
C ALA A 101 -19.44 -17.02 2.25
N VAL A 102 -19.26 -16.28 1.17
CA VAL A 102 -20.26 -15.39 0.57
C VAL A 102 -20.23 -15.58 -0.94
N GLU A 103 -21.40 -15.70 -1.53
CA GLU A 103 -21.61 -15.72 -2.98
C GLU A 103 -22.29 -14.42 -3.41
N LEU A 104 -21.72 -13.77 -4.40
CA LEU A 104 -22.19 -12.48 -4.90
C LEU A 104 -22.56 -12.60 -6.38
N PRO A 105 -23.86 -12.68 -6.69
CA PRO A 105 -24.29 -12.68 -8.06
C PRO A 105 -24.08 -11.31 -8.72
N TYR A 106 -23.63 -11.30 -9.96
CA TYR A 106 -23.38 -10.08 -10.73
C TYR A 106 -24.00 -10.12 -12.12
N ASP A 107 -24.36 -8.94 -12.62
CA ASP A 107 -24.71 -8.70 -14.01
C ASP A 107 -23.55 -7.97 -14.73
N ASP A 108 -22.73 -7.20 -13.98
CA ASP A 108 -21.43 -6.67 -14.39
C ASP A 108 -20.41 -6.88 -13.28
N LEU A 109 -19.18 -7.28 -13.67
CA LEU A 109 -18.04 -7.45 -12.77
C LEU A 109 -16.92 -6.49 -13.13
N ILE A 110 -16.42 -5.72 -12.16
CA ILE A 110 -15.23 -4.86 -12.31
C ILE A 110 -14.12 -5.39 -11.43
N VAL A 111 -13.08 -5.94 -12.04
CA VAL A 111 -11.89 -6.46 -11.34
C VAL A 111 -10.88 -5.33 -11.17
N ALA A 112 -10.72 -4.85 -9.94
CA ALA A 112 -9.91 -3.70 -9.55
C ALA A 112 -8.98 -4.02 -8.37
N VAL A 113 -8.46 -5.26 -8.33
CA VAL A 113 -7.74 -5.84 -7.17
C VAL A 113 -6.32 -5.34 -6.99
N GLY A 114 -5.79 -4.57 -7.95
CA GLY A 114 -4.43 -4.04 -7.91
C GLY A 114 -3.36 -5.11 -7.99
N MET A 115 -2.15 -4.78 -7.49
CA MET A 115 -0.99 -5.68 -7.44
C MET A 115 -0.51 -5.86 -6.00
N ARG A 116 0.13 -7.00 -5.70
CA ARG A 116 0.81 -7.28 -4.44
C ARG A 116 2.33 -7.18 -4.60
N GLN A 117 3.06 -7.24 -3.49
CA GLN A 117 4.53 -7.34 -3.51
C GLN A 117 4.95 -8.64 -4.19
N SER A 118 5.98 -8.57 -5.03
CA SER A 118 6.65 -9.74 -5.60
C SER A 118 8.06 -9.85 -5.05
N TYR A 119 8.45 -11.07 -4.75
CA TYR A 119 9.83 -11.41 -4.39
C TYR A 119 10.53 -12.20 -5.50
N PHE A 120 9.96 -12.18 -6.72
CA PHE A 120 10.51 -12.86 -7.91
C PHE A 120 10.72 -14.37 -7.72
N GLY A 121 9.83 -15.03 -6.97
CA GLY A 121 9.88 -16.46 -6.67
C GLY A 121 10.61 -16.82 -5.37
N HIS A 122 11.06 -15.83 -4.62
CA HIS A 122 11.73 -15.97 -3.32
C HIS A 122 10.84 -15.44 -2.19
N ASP A 123 9.64 -16.00 -2.03
CA ASP A 123 8.66 -15.53 -1.05
C ASP A 123 9.17 -15.63 0.41
N GLU A 124 10.16 -16.48 0.66
CA GLU A 124 10.87 -16.62 1.93
C GLU A 124 11.56 -15.30 2.36
N PHE A 125 11.95 -14.44 1.43
CA PHE A 125 12.55 -13.13 1.75
C PHE A 125 11.61 -12.21 2.50
N ALA A 126 10.30 -12.39 2.37
CA ALA A 126 9.29 -11.59 3.06
C ALA A 126 9.48 -11.58 4.59
N THR A 127 9.98 -12.68 5.15
CA THR A 127 10.23 -12.80 6.60
C THR A 127 11.24 -11.77 7.11
N HIS A 128 12.28 -11.49 6.30
CA HIS A 128 13.37 -10.61 6.70
C HIS A 128 13.36 -9.25 6.00
N ALA A 129 12.76 -9.16 4.82
CA ALA A 129 12.67 -7.97 4.01
C ALA A 129 11.20 -7.62 3.69
N PRO A 130 10.47 -6.95 4.60
CA PRO A 130 9.09 -6.58 4.36
C PRO A 130 8.94 -5.70 3.12
N GLY A 131 7.87 -5.95 2.35
CA GLY A 131 7.45 -5.10 1.25
C GLY A 131 6.76 -3.83 1.74
N MET A 132 6.33 -2.95 0.81
CA MET A 132 5.57 -1.74 1.15
C MET A 132 4.36 -1.56 0.23
N LYS A 133 3.28 -2.28 0.50
CA LYS A 133 2.02 -2.25 -0.26
C LYS A 133 0.78 -1.99 0.60
N THR A 134 0.85 -2.26 1.89
CA THR A 134 -0.27 -2.13 2.82
C THR A 134 0.05 -1.15 3.95
N LEU A 135 -0.97 -0.76 4.69
CA LEU A 135 -0.79 0.07 5.88
C LEU A 135 0.04 -0.65 6.94
N ASN A 136 -0.20 -1.96 7.12
CA ASN A 136 0.57 -2.79 8.06
C ASN A 136 2.05 -2.82 7.70
N ASP A 137 2.38 -2.94 6.42
CA ASP A 137 3.77 -2.90 5.96
C ASP A 137 4.43 -1.56 6.33
N ALA A 138 3.73 -0.44 6.14
CA ALA A 138 4.27 0.87 6.49
C ALA A 138 4.51 1.02 8.00
N LEU A 139 3.63 0.47 8.83
CA LEU A 139 3.78 0.47 10.29
C LEU A 139 4.93 -0.45 10.73
N ASP A 140 5.08 -1.62 10.12
CA ASP A 140 6.22 -2.52 10.40
C ASP A 140 7.55 -1.88 9.98
N ILE A 141 7.61 -1.27 8.80
CA ILE A 141 8.79 -0.53 8.34
C ILE A 141 9.11 0.63 9.29
N ARG A 142 8.11 1.40 9.73
CA ARG A 142 8.29 2.48 10.72
C ARG A 142 8.91 1.94 12.00
N ARG A 143 8.34 0.86 12.53
CA ARG A 143 8.87 0.19 13.71
C ARG A 143 10.32 -0.24 13.51
N ARG A 144 10.64 -0.92 12.40
CA ARG A 144 12.01 -1.39 12.11
C ARG A 144 13.01 -0.24 12.01
N ILE A 145 12.63 0.87 11.37
CA ILE A 145 13.52 2.04 11.24
C ILE A 145 13.86 2.63 12.62
N TYR A 146 12.87 2.93 13.46
CA TYR A 146 13.15 3.56 14.75
C TYR A 146 13.77 2.58 15.75
N LEU A 147 13.32 1.33 15.78
CA LEU A 147 13.92 0.30 16.62
C LEU A 147 15.41 0.06 16.30
N ALA A 148 15.82 0.18 15.04
CA ALA A 148 17.21 0.00 14.64
C ALA A 148 18.14 0.99 15.35
N PHE A 149 17.72 2.26 15.52
CA PHE A 149 18.49 3.25 16.27
C PHE A 149 18.53 2.94 17.78
N GLU A 150 17.42 2.50 18.38
CA GLU A 150 17.39 2.07 19.78
C GLU A 150 18.33 0.89 20.05
N MET A 151 18.32 -0.09 19.14
CA MET A 151 19.21 -1.25 19.24
C MET A 151 20.68 -0.87 19.02
N ALA A 152 20.96 0.07 18.12
CA ALA A 152 22.30 0.58 17.92
C ALA A 152 22.85 1.33 19.16
N GLU A 153 22.00 2.10 19.86
CA GLU A 153 22.33 2.80 21.11
C GLU A 153 22.79 1.84 22.19
N THR A 154 22.14 0.67 22.30
CA THR A 154 22.42 -0.31 23.35
C THR A 154 23.39 -1.42 22.91
N ALA A 155 23.84 -1.43 21.66
CA ALA A 155 24.76 -2.45 21.14
C ALA A 155 26.11 -2.46 21.88
N THR A 156 26.54 -3.65 22.28
CA THR A 156 27.73 -3.83 23.11
C THR A 156 29.06 -3.77 22.34
N ASN A 157 29.02 -3.95 21.01
CA ASN A 157 30.20 -3.91 20.17
C ASN A 157 29.98 -3.12 18.88
N ALA A 158 31.07 -2.64 18.27
CA ALA A 158 31.02 -1.77 17.10
C ALA A 158 30.43 -2.45 15.84
N ARG A 159 30.64 -3.77 15.67
CA ARG A 159 30.10 -4.52 14.52
C ARG A 159 28.59 -4.62 14.60
N GLU A 160 28.06 -4.97 15.74
CA GLU A 160 26.61 -5.05 15.96
C GLU A 160 25.95 -3.68 15.80
N ARG A 161 26.56 -2.63 16.38
CA ARG A 161 26.11 -1.25 16.21
C ARG A 161 26.03 -0.87 14.73
N GLN A 162 27.07 -1.18 13.95
CA GLN A 162 27.07 -0.90 12.52
C GLN A 162 26.01 -1.68 11.76
N GLN A 163 25.74 -2.93 12.12
CA GLN A 163 24.66 -3.73 11.52
C GLN A 163 23.29 -3.09 11.75
N TRP A 164 23.03 -2.57 12.95
CA TRP A 164 21.79 -1.86 13.28
C TRP A 164 21.69 -0.49 12.58
N LEU A 165 22.79 0.22 12.40
CA LEU A 165 22.84 1.49 11.68
C LEU A 165 22.93 1.31 10.15
N THR A 166 22.80 0.10 9.63
CA THR A 166 22.79 -0.16 8.18
C THR A 166 21.38 -0.53 7.73
N PHE A 167 20.85 0.27 6.79
CA PHE A 167 19.55 0.09 6.16
C PHE A 167 19.76 -0.29 4.70
N ALA A 168 19.29 -1.46 4.31
CA ALA A 168 19.39 -1.97 2.94
C ALA A 168 18.03 -1.93 2.26
N LEU A 169 17.92 -1.24 1.15
CA LEU A 169 16.69 -1.13 0.36
C LEU A 169 16.90 -1.83 -0.98
N VAL A 170 15.94 -2.64 -1.38
CA VAL A 170 15.95 -3.37 -2.64
C VAL A 170 14.91 -2.79 -3.58
N GLY A 171 15.35 -2.24 -4.72
CA GLY A 171 14.52 -1.60 -5.74
C GLY A 171 14.68 -0.08 -5.80
N GLY A 172 15.18 0.43 -6.93
CA GLY A 172 15.42 1.85 -7.21
C GLY A 172 14.24 2.57 -7.86
N GLY A 173 13.02 2.02 -7.77
CA GLY A 173 11.79 2.69 -8.17
C GLY A 173 11.39 3.83 -7.22
N PRO A 174 10.25 4.52 -7.46
CA PRO A 174 9.80 5.64 -6.64
C PRO A 174 9.78 5.33 -5.14
N THR A 175 9.21 4.20 -4.75
CA THR A 175 9.09 3.78 -3.35
C THR A 175 10.47 3.64 -2.66
N GLY A 176 11.44 3.00 -3.32
CA GLY A 176 12.78 2.82 -2.74
C GLY A 176 13.55 4.13 -2.63
N VAL A 177 13.48 4.96 -3.66
CA VAL A 177 14.10 6.31 -3.68
C VAL A 177 13.53 7.19 -2.57
N GLU A 178 12.19 7.24 -2.45
CA GLU A 178 11.49 8.01 -1.43
C GLU A 178 11.85 7.54 -0.02
N LEU A 179 11.86 6.23 0.20
CA LEU A 179 12.17 5.66 1.51
C LEU A 179 13.66 5.83 1.87
N ALA A 180 14.58 5.66 0.92
CA ALA A 180 16.00 5.91 1.13
C ALA A 180 16.27 7.36 1.54
N GLY A 181 15.68 8.31 0.85
CA GLY A 181 15.76 9.73 1.20
C GLY A 181 15.18 10.01 2.58
N GLN A 182 14.03 9.40 2.93
CA GLN A 182 13.40 9.56 4.23
C GLN A 182 14.26 9.00 5.38
N ILE A 183 14.90 7.84 5.20
CA ILE A 183 15.78 7.26 6.23
C ILE A 183 17.00 8.16 6.44
N ARG A 184 17.57 8.75 5.38
CA ARG A 184 18.66 9.73 5.51
C ARG A 184 18.23 11.01 6.23
N GLU A 185 17.02 11.51 5.98
CA GLU A 185 16.47 12.65 6.72
C GLU A 185 16.24 12.32 8.19
N ILE A 186 15.75 11.11 8.51
CA ILE A 186 15.58 10.65 9.89
C ILE A 186 16.94 10.64 10.58
N ALA A 187 17.92 9.98 9.99
CA ALA A 187 19.26 9.82 10.57
C ALA A 187 20.01 11.14 10.74
N GLY A 188 19.97 12.01 9.72
CA GLY A 188 20.77 13.23 9.73
C GLY A 188 20.12 14.46 10.38
N HIS A 189 18.79 14.43 10.58
CA HIS A 189 18.09 15.63 11.07
C HIS A 189 17.06 15.33 12.15
N THR A 190 16.22 14.28 12.00
CA THR A 190 15.14 14.02 12.95
C THR A 190 15.67 13.51 14.29
N LEU A 191 16.67 12.64 14.26
CA LEU A 191 17.27 12.00 15.43
C LEU A 191 18.57 12.68 15.91
N ASP A 192 18.92 13.85 15.34
CA ASP A 192 20.12 14.57 15.73
C ASP A 192 20.11 14.83 17.25
N ARG A 193 21.19 14.41 17.93
CA ARG A 193 21.41 14.56 19.38
C ARG A 193 20.38 13.90 20.31
N GLU A 194 19.51 13.01 19.79
CA GLU A 194 18.57 12.28 20.65
C GLU A 194 19.27 11.11 21.38
N PHE A 195 20.29 10.51 20.79
CA PHE A 195 21.06 9.40 21.34
C PHE A 195 22.34 9.87 22.06
N ARG A 196 22.85 9.03 22.97
CA ARG A 196 24.02 9.35 23.80
C ARG A 196 25.28 8.64 23.38
N THR A 197 25.14 7.39 22.88
CA THR A 197 26.28 6.52 22.53
C THR A 197 26.52 6.43 21.03
N ILE A 198 25.50 6.75 20.22
CA ILE A 198 25.59 6.76 18.77
C ILE A 198 25.41 8.17 18.19
N ASP A 199 26.02 8.39 17.04
CA ASP A 199 25.66 9.47 16.13
C ASP A 199 24.77 8.89 15.03
N SER A 200 23.48 9.24 15.06
CA SER A 200 22.51 8.74 14.09
C SER A 200 22.86 9.10 12.64
N ALA A 201 23.61 10.20 12.41
CA ALA A 201 24.03 10.60 11.08
C ALA A 201 25.02 9.61 10.43
N GLN A 202 25.68 8.75 11.23
CA GLN A 202 26.55 7.67 10.73
C GLN A 202 25.77 6.48 10.14
N ALA A 203 24.43 6.48 10.22
CA ALA A 203 23.64 5.43 9.59
C ALA A 203 23.93 5.35 8.09
N ARG A 204 24.17 4.13 7.60
CA ARG A 204 24.35 3.84 6.18
C ARG A 204 23.03 3.47 5.54
N VAL A 205 22.75 4.02 4.38
CA VAL A 205 21.57 3.67 3.57
C VAL A 205 22.05 3.15 2.23
N LEU A 206 21.85 1.87 1.99
CA LEU A 206 22.26 1.14 0.78
C LEU A 206 21.01 0.95 -0.08
N LEU A 207 21.08 1.34 -1.36
CA LEU A 207 19.98 1.13 -2.32
C LEU A 207 20.47 0.24 -3.46
N PHE A 208 19.92 -0.96 -3.55
CA PHE A 208 20.25 -1.96 -4.57
C PHE A 208 19.22 -1.92 -5.69
N GLU A 209 19.67 -1.80 -6.93
CA GLU A 209 18.82 -1.77 -8.12
C GLU A 209 19.43 -2.65 -9.22
N GLY A 210 18.59 -3.52 -9.81
CA GLY A 210 19.02 -4.45 -10.87
C GLY A 210 19.29 -3.79 -12.21
N SER A 211 18.74 -2.58 -12.44
CA SER A 211 19.04 -1.78 -13.63
C SER A 211 20.23 -0.82 -13.39
N ASP A 212 20.66 -0.15 -14.46
CA ASP A 212 21.76 0.81 -14.45
C ASP A 212 21.37 2.21 -13.95
N GLU A 213 20.09 2.44 -13.65
CA GLU A 213 19.60 3.73 -13.16
C GLU A 213 18.43 3.59 -12.16
N VAL A 214 18.34 4.51 -11.22
CA VAL A 214 17.14 4.68 -10.37
C VAL A 214 16.08 5.45 -11.13
N LEU A 215 14.79 5.24 -10.81
CA LEU A 215 13.66 5.95 -11.44
C LEU A 215 13.67 5.88 -12.97
N GLY A 216 14.05 4.77 -13.58
CA GLY A 216 14.18 4.62 -15.04
C GLY A 216 12.95 5.06 -15.83
N ALA A 217 11.73 4.89 -15.30
CA ALA A 217 10.49 5.35 -15.92
C ALA A 217 10.38 6.88 -16.07
N PHE A 218 11.17 7.66 -15.32
CA PHE A 218 11.17 9.13 -15.40
C PHE A 218 12.03 9.66 -16.55
N GLY A 219 12.86 8.80 -17.14
CA GLY A 219 13.83 9.12 -18.20
C GLY A 219 15.17 9.61 -17.65
N ARG A 220 16.23 9.38 -18.42
CA ARG A 220 17.62 9.60 -18.02
C ARG A 220 17.92 10.94 -17.32
N PRO A 221 17.43 12.12 -17.81
CA PRO A 221 17.76 13.39 -17.15
C PRO A 221 17.30 13.46 -15.70
N LEU A 222 16.08 12.96 -15.38
CA LEU A 222 15.54 12.96 -14.01
C LEU A 222 16.13 11.83 -13.18
N ALA A 223 16.38 10.66 -13.77
CA ALA A 223 17.07 9.53 -13.15
C ALA A 223 18.46 9.95 -12.64
N HIS A 224 19.27 10.59 -13.48
CA HIS A 224 20.58 11.12 -13.11
C HIS A 224 20.53 12.19 -12.01
N ARG A 225 19.52 13.07 -12.04
CA ARG A 225 19.33 14.08 -10.97
C ARG A 225 18.95 13.43 -9.66
N ALA A 226 18.07 12.42 -9.69
CA ALA A 226 17.68 11.67 -8.52
C ALA A 226 18.88 10.93 -7.91
N ALA A 227 19.67 10.22 -8.73
CA ALA A 227 20.87 9.51 -8.28
C ALA A 227 21.86 10.46 -7.59
N ARG A 228 22.20 11.58 -8.23
CA ARG A 228 23.11 12.59 -7.64
C ARG A 228 22.54 13.19 -6.34
N THR A 229 21.23 13.39 -6.28
CA THR A 229 20.60 13.89 -5.05
C THR A 229 20.70 12.87 -3.94
N LEU A 230 20.39 11.59 -4.19
CA LEU A 230 20.55 10.51 -3.21
C LEU A 230 21.98 10.39 -2.71
N GLN A 231 22.98 10.39 -3.62
CA GLN A 231 24.40 10.35 -3.28
C GLN A 231 24.81 11.57 -2.42
N SER A 232 24.33 12.77 -2.74
CA SER A 232 24.59 13.97 -1.95
C SER A 232 23.99 13.93 -0.54
N LEU A 233 22.98 13.08 -0.32
CA LEU A 233 22.42 12.79 1.00
C LEU A 233 23.18 11.69 1.74
N GLY A 234 24.15 11.03 1.10
CA GLY A 234 24.89 9.90 1.65
C GLY A 234 24.20 8.55 1.46
N VAL A 235 23.33 8.40 0.46
CA VAL A 235 22.82 7.09 0.03
C VAL A 235 23.86 6.41 -0.86
N GLU A 236 24.22 5.18 -0.54
CA GLU A 236 25.11 4.33 -1.34
C GLU A 236 24.28 3.61 -2.41
N LEU A 237 24.49 3.94 -3.68
CA LEU A 237 23.78 3.32 -4.80
C LEU A 237 24.56 2.14 -5.36
N HIS A 238 23.92 0.97 -5.40
CA HIS A 238 24.43 -0.27 -5.99
C HIS A 238 23.55 -0.60 -7.21
N LEU A 239 23.90 -0.03 -8.36
CA LEU A 239 23.19 -0.22 -9.64
C LEU A 239 23.73 -1.47 -10.36
N GLY A 240 22.93 -2.05 -11.26
CA GLY A 240 23.27 -3.29 -11.95
C GLY A 240 23.40 -4.50 -11.01
N THR A 241 22.84 -4.40 -9.80
CA THR A 241 23.08 -5.35 -8.72
C THR A 241 21.78 -6.06 -8.33
N ARG A 242 21.78 -7.38 -8.38
CA ARG A 242 20.62 -8.23 -8.04
C ARG A 242 20.81 -8.87 -6.68
N VAL A 243 19.77 -8.81 -5.84
CA VAL A 243 19.74 -9.53 -4.55
C VAL A 243 19.43 -11.00 -4.82
N THR A 244 20.25 -11.90 -4.27
CA THR A 244 20.15 -13.35 -4.43
C THR A 244 19.79 -14.10 -3.16
N ASP A 245 19.97 -13.46 -2.00
CA ASP A 245 19.61 -14.05 -0.69
C ASP A 245 19.35 -12.95 0.35
N VAL A 246 18.42 -13.21 1.28
CA VAL A 246 18.09 -12.33 2.40
C VAL A 246 17.85 -13.15 3.65
N ASP A 247 18.51 -12.77 4.75
CA ASP A 247 18.31 -13.39 6.07
C ASP A 247 18.22 -12.34 7.20
N ALA A 248 18.14 -12.79 8.45
CA ALA A 248 18.03 -11.93 9.63
C ALA A 248 19.26 -11.00 9.86
N ARG A 249 20.36 -11.21 9.13
CA ARG A 249 21.64 -10.48 9.30
C ARG A 249 22.00 -9.62 8.10
N GLY A 250 21.20 -9.65 7.01
CA GLY A 250 21.46 -8.83 5.84
C GLY A 250 21.07 -9.51 4.54
N LEU A 251 21.79 -9.18 3.46
CA LEU A 251 21.50 -9.68 2.14
C LEU A 251 22.79 -10.01 1.36
N THR A 252 22.67 -10.94 0.43
CA THR A 252 23.71 -11.27 -0.56
C THR A 252 23.28 -10.72 -1.91
N VAL A 253 24.21 -10.16 -2.64
CA VAL A 253 23.95 -9.59 -3.96
C VAL A 253 24.89 -10.18 -4.99
N GLN A 254 24.51 -10.10 -6.26
CA GLN A 254 25.30 -10.44 -7.42
C GLN A 254 25.30 -9.25 -8.38
N ASP A 255 26.48 -8.82 -8.81
CA ASP A 255 26.64 -7.78 -9.82
C ASP A 255 26.48 -8.32 -11.25
N ALA A 256 26.64 -7.43 -12.24
CA ALA A 256 26.53 -7.78 -13.66
C ALA A 256 27.62 -8.76 -14.14
N ASP A 257 28.77 -8.77 -13.48
CA ASP A 257 29.90 -9.66 -13.80
C ASP A 257 29.79 -11.03 -13.09
N GLY A 258 28.74 -11.22 -12.28
CA GLY A 258 28.48 -12.45 -11.54
C GLY A 258 29.21 -12.53 -10.20
N ALA A 259 29.98 -11.50 -9.80
CA ALA A 259 30.62 -11.47 -8.49
C ALA A 259 29.58 -11.28 -7.37
N THR A 260 29.77 -12.02 -6.29
CA THR A 260 28.86 -11.98 -5.14
C THR A 260 29.46 -11.22 -3.98
N ALA A 261 28.62 -10.42 -3.30
CA ALA A 261 29.02 -9.68 -2.11
C ALA A 261 27.94 -9.80 -1.02
N ARG A 262 28.40 -9.87 0.24
CA ARG A 262 27.51 -9.88 1.42
C ARG A 262 27.51 -8.53 2.10
N PHE A 263 26.31 -8.02 2.41
CA PHE A 263 26.09 -6.80 3.19
C PHE A 263 25.37 -7.14 4.50
N GLU A 264 25.99 -6.78 5.61
CA GLU A 264 25.39 -6.94 6.94
C GLU A 264 24.48 -5.77 7.25
N ALA A 265 23.18 -6.04 7.46
CA ALA A 265 22.16 -5.05 7.78
C ALA A 265 21.01 -5.72 8.57
N ARG A 266 20.63 -5.15 9.70
CA ARG A 266 19.49 -5.66 10.48
C ARG A 266 18.14 -5.19 9.94
N THR A 267 18.15 -4.19 9.06
CA THR A 267 16.95 -3.68 8.40
C THR A 267 17.12 -3.80 6.89
N VAL A 268 16.43 -4.77 6.31
CA VAL A 268 16.28 -4.94 4.86
C VAL A 268 14.84 -4.62 4.49
N LEU A 269 14.63 -3.78 3.47
CA LEU A 269 13.31 -3.34 2.99
C LEU A 269 13.18 -3.66 1.51
N TRP A 270 12.06 -4.31 1.14
CA TRP A 270 11.86 -4.77 -0.23
C TRP A 270 10.86 -3.88 -0.97
N THR A 271 11.33 -3.09 -1.92
CA THR A 271 10.49 -2.17 -2.72
C THR A 271 10.47 -2.54 -4.21
N ALA A 272 11.17 -3.62 -4.59
CA ALA A 272 11.26 -4.12 -5.95
C ALA A 272 10.10 -5.07 -6.28
N GLY A 273 9.63 -4.98 -7.52
CA GLY A 273 8.70 -5.95 -8.09
C GLY A 273 7.25 -5.86 -7.57
N VAL A 274 6.34 -6.17 -8.47
CA VAL A 274 4.91 -6.36 -8.17
C VAL A 274 4.38 -7.52 -8.98
N GLU A 275 3.37 -8.20 -8.44
CA GLU A 275 2.67 -9.29 -9.12
C GLU A 275 1.17 -9.24 -8.84
N ALA A 276 0.39 -9.86 -9.71
CA ALA A 276 -1.05 -9.91 -9.53
C ALA A 276 -1.44 -10.84 -8.37
N PRO A 277 -2.49 -10.49 -7.60
CA PRO A 277 -2.98 -11.37 -6.54
C PRO A 277 -3.63 -12.65 -7.13
N PRO A 278 -3.76 -13.73 -6.34
CA PRO A 278 -4.26 -15.04 -6.80
C PRO A 278 -5.61 -14.98 -7.51
N ILE A 279 -6.51 -14.10 -7.10
CA ILE A 279 -7.82 -13.91 -7.75
C ILE A 279 -7.69 -13.48 -9.22
N ALA A 280 -6.62 -12.80 -9.62
CA ALA A 280 -6.38 -12.45 -11.02
C ALA A 280 -6.15 -13.72 -11.87
N ALA A 281 -5.42 -14.69 -11.34
CA ALA A 281 -5.24 -15.98 -12.00
C ALA A 281 -6.54 -16.79 -12.06
N ALA A 282 -7.40 -16.71 -11.04
CA ALA A 282 -8.72 -17.34 -11.03
C ALA A 282 -9.60 -16.75 -12.15
N VAL A 283 -9.67 -15.41 -12.23
CA VAL A 283 -10.42 -14.72 -13.32
C VAL A 283 -9.87 -15.10 -14.68
N ALA A 284 -8.55 -15.09 -14.87
CA ALA A 284 -7.94 -15.43 -16.15
C ALA A 284 -8.26 -16.89 -16.58
N ARG A 285 -8.20 -17.84 -15.64
CA ARG A 285 -8.59 -19.25 -15.92
C ARG A 285 -10.06 -19.38 -16.30
N ALA A 286 -10.96 -18.73 -15.54
CA ALA A 286 -12.39 -18.82 -15.75
C ALA A 286 -12.84 -18.21 -17.09
N THR A 287 -12.10 -17.20 -17.60
CA THR A 287 -12.44 -16.48 -18.84
C THR A 287 -11.56 -16.86 -20.04
N GLY A 288 -10.52 -17.68 -19.85
CA GLY A 288 -9.53 -17.95 -20.89
C GLY A 288 -8.63 -16.75 -21.24
N ALA A 289 -8.65 -15.68 -20.44
CA ALA A 289 -7.83 -14.48 -20.68
C ALA A 289 -6.34 -14.74 -20.44
N THR A 290 -5.48 -14.14 -21.26
CA THR A 290 -4.03 -14.27 -21.11
C THR A 290 -3.50 -13.33 -20.02
N GLN A 291 -2.36 -13.73 -19.42
CA GLN A 291 -1.65 -12.93 -18.44
C GLN A 291 -0.21 -12.66 -18.87
N ASP A 292 0.32 -11.51 -18.48
CA ASP A 292 1.74 -11.22 -18.63
C ASP A 292 2.59 -11.87 -17.51
N ARG A 293 3.91 -11.65 -17.54
CA ARG A 293 4.84 -12.21 -16.54
C ARG A 293 4.56 -11.82 -15.11
N ALA A 294 3.95 -10.65 -14.89
CA ALA A 294 3.54 -10.17 -13.56
C ALA A 294 2.13 -10.65 -13.17
N GLY A 295 1.47 -11.45 -14.01
CA GLY A 295 0.12 -11.94 -13.80
C GLY A 295 -0.98 -10.93 -14.13
N ARG A 296 -0.67 -9.78 -14.76
CA ARG A 296 -1.68 -8.80 -15.18
C ARG A 296 -2.50 -9.39 -16.33
N ILE A 297 -3.80 -9.15 -16.29
CA ILE A 297 -4.76 -9.74 -17.25
C ILE A 297 -4.85 -8.85 -18.49
N ALA A 298 -4.66 -9.43 -19.66
CA ALA A 298 -4.84 -8.75 -20.95
C ALA A 298 -6.32 -8.41 -21.17
N VAL A 299 -6.57 -7.20 -21.64
CA VAL A 299 -7.92 -6.67 -21.87
C VAL A 299 -8.06 -6.09 -23.27
N GLU A 300 -9.31 -6.06 -23.74
CA GLU A 300 -9.71 -5.35 -24.95
C GLU A 300 -9.61 -3.81 -24.75
N PRO A 301 -9.63 -3.00 -25.83
CA PRO A 301 -9.53 -1.54 -25.73
C PRO A 301 -10.63 -0.88 -24.90
N ASP A 302 -11.75 -1.54 -24.64
CA ASP A 302 -12.85 -1.09 -23.77
C ASP A 302 -12.77 -1.66 -22.36
N LEU A 303 -11.63 -2.27 -22.01
CA LEU A 303 -11.29 -2.91 -20.73
C LEU A 303 -12.08 -4.17 -20.43
N THR A 304 -12.83 -4.73 -21.37
CA THR A 304 -13.49 -6.02 -21.21
C THR A 304 -12.52 -7.19 -21.42
N LEU A 305 -12.93 -8.37 -21.01
CA LEU A 305 -12.24 -9.62 -21.34
C LEU A 305 -12.78 -10.19 -22.64
N PRO A 306 -11.95 -10.81 -23.47
CA PRO A 306 -12.39 -11.48 -24.70
C PRO A 306 -13.51 -12.50 -24.42
N GLY A 307 -14.65 -12.34 -25.11
CA GLY A 307 -15.82 -13.20 -24.93
C GLY A 307 -16.69 -12.88 -23.71
N HIS A 308 -16.26 -11.95 -22.82
CA HIS A 308 -16.94 -11.61 -21.58
C HIS A 308 -17.16 -10.08 -21.44
N PRO A 309 -18.10 -9.51 -22.21
CA PRO A 309 -18.35 -8.07 -22.21
C PRO A 309 -18.90 -7.54 -20.86
N GLU A 310 -19.38 -8.41 -19.99
CA GLU A 310 -19.85 -8.09 -18.63
C GLU A 310 -18.70 -7.99 -17.61
N ILE A 311 -17.47 -8.47 -17.94
CA ILE A 311 -16.31 -8.45 -17.03
C ILE A 311 -15.29 -7.43 -17.53
N ARG A 312 -14.95 -6.46 -16.68
CA ARG A 312 -13.94 -5.44 -16.97
C ARG A 312 -12.81 -5.51 -15.94
N VAL A 313 -11.57 -5.42 -16.45
CA VAL A 313 -10.37 -5.38 -15.58
C VAL A 313 -9.78 -3.98 -15.63
N THR A 314 -9.44 -3.42 -14.47
CA THR A 314 -9.02 -2.02 -14.34
C THR A 314 -7.88 -1.86 -13.32
N GLY A 315 -7.14 -0.76 -13.42
CA GLY A 315 -6.02 -0.46 -12.53
C GLY A 315 -4.79 -1.30 -12.81
N ASP A 316 -3.97 -1.50 -11.78
CA ASP A 316 -2.63 -2.08 -11.93
C ASP A 316 -2.66 -3.56 -12.38
N VAL A 317 -3.76 -4.29 -12.14
CA VAL A 317 -3.93 -5.69 -12.56
C VAL A 317 -4.28 -5.83 -14.04
N MET A 318 -4.58 -4.72 -14.72
CA MET A 318 -4.88 -4.64 -16.14
C MET A 318 -3.59 -4.61 -16.97
N SER A 319 -3.52 -5.38 -18.05
CA SER A 319 -2.48 -5.29 -19.09
C SER A 319 -3.08 -4.72 -20.37
N LEU A 320 -2.81 -3.45 -20.66
CA LEU A 320 -3.23 -2.76 -21.87
C LEU A 320 -2.09 -1.86 -22.36
N ASN A 321 -1.62 -2.06 -23.60
CA ASN A 321 -0.65 -1.19 -24.29
C ASN A 321 0.58 -0.83 -23.40
N ARG A 322 1.03 -1.72 -22.52
CA ARG A 322 2.14 -1.51 -21.58
C ARG A 322 1.94 -0.31 -20.64
N LEU A 323 0.69 0.05 -20.32
CA LEU A 323 0.43 1.10 -19.35
C LEU A 323 1.08 0.77 -18.00
N PRO A 324 1.70 1.76 -17.33
CA PRO A 324 2.33 1.53 -16.05
C PRO A 324 1.31 1.36 -14.93
N GLY A 325 1.68 0.65 -13.84
CA GLY A 325 0.88 0.57 -12.62
C GLY A 325 0.98 1.88 -11.83
N LEU A 326 0.16 2.86 -12.17
CA LEU A 326 0.09 4.18 -11.54
C LEU A 326 -1.32 4.46 -11.02
N ALA A 327 -1.40 5.19 -9.91
CA ALA A 327 -2.69 5.62 -9.34
C ALA A 327 -3.59 6.32 -10.37
N GLU A 328 -3.01 7.10 -11.28
CA GLU A 328 -3.70 7.83 -12.33
C GLU A 328 -4.32 6.90 -13.39
N VAL A 329 -3.59 5.87 -13.81
CA VAL A 329 -4.11 4.82 -14.69
C VAL A 329 -5.26 4.10 -14.01
N ALA A 330 -5.10 3.77 -12.72
CA ALA A 330 -6.14 3.11 -11.94
C ALA A 330 -7.40 3.98 -11.79
N MET A 331 -7.25 5.27 -11.47
CA MET A 331 -8.38 6.21 -11.35
C MET A 331 -9.13 6.36 -12.69
N GLN A 332 -8.39 6.54 -13.79
CA GLN A 332 -8.99 6.77 -15.10
C GLN A 332 -9.66 5.52 -15.66
N SER A 333 -9.03 4.35 -15.56
CA SER A 333 -9.59 3.07 -16.02
C SER A 333 -10.82 2.68 -15.20
N GLY A 334 -10.77 2.84 -13.87
CA GLY A 334 -11.92 2.58 -13.01
C GLY A 334 -13.11 3.49 -13.31
N ALA A 335 -12.86 4.81 -13.45
CA ALA A 335 -13.90 5.76 -13.83
C ALA A 335 -14.47 5.47 -15.23
N TYR A 336 -13.62 5.02 -16.16
CA TYR A 336 -14.06 4.61 -17.48
C TYR A 336 -14.99 3.41 -17.41
N ALA A 337 -14.58 2.33 -16.72
CA ALA A 337 -15.40 1.12 -16.55
C ALA A 337 -16.78 1.44 -15.95
N GLY A 338 -16.82 2.24 -14.87
CA GLY A 338 -18.09 2.68 -14.28
C GLY A 338 -18.95 3.51 -15.24
N ARG A 339 -18.38 4.37 -16.07
CA ARG A 339 -19.12 5.12 -17.10
C ARG A 339 -19.67 4.22 -18.20
N VAL A 340 -18.94 3.19 -18.64
CA VAL A 340 -19.41 2.23 -19.65
C VAL A 340 -20.60 1.44 -19.11
N VAL A 341 -20.51 0.91 -17.90
CA VAL A 341 -21.65 0.21 -17.25
C VAL A 341 -22.86 1.15 -17.12
N ARG A 342 -22.65 2.38 -16.64
CA ARG A 342 -23.73 3.37 -16.56
C ARG A 342 -24.38 3.62 -17.92
N HIS A 343 -23.57 3.78 -18.96
CA HIS A 343 -24.04 4.02 -20.33
C HIS A 343 -24.91 2.89 -20.85
N ALA A 344 -24.51 1.63 -20.59
CA ALA A 344 -25.26 0.44 -20.99
C ALA A 344 -26.63 0.36 -20.26
N VAL A 345 -26.67 0.72 -18.95
CA VAL A 345 -27.89 0.70 -18.15
C VAL A 345 -28.86 1.82 -18.52
N GLU A 346 -28.33 3.01 -18.88
CA GLU A 346 -29.14 4.15 -19.31
C GLU A 346 -29.61 4.01 -20.78
N CYS A 347 -29.43 2.85 -21.42
CA CYS A 347 -29.84 2.54 -22.80
C CYS A 347 -29.42 3.58 -23.82
N ARG A 348 -28.22 4.17 -23.67
CA ARG A 348 -27.71 5.16 -24.61
C ARG A 348 -27.27 4.48 -25.90
N THR A 349 -27.74 4.98 -27.03
CA THR A 349 -27.52 4.39 -28.36
C THR A 349 -26.08 4.48 -28.86
N LYS A 350 -25.30 5.45 -28.37
CA LYS A 350 -23.91 5.66 -28.83
C LYS A 350 -22.94 4.76 -28.05
N GLN A 351 -22.23 3.90 -28.73
CA GLN A 351 -21.16 3.06 -28.14
C GLN A 351 -20.08 3.92 -27.45
N PRO A 352 -19.64 3.59 -26.22
CA PRO A 352 -18.50 4.24 -25.60
C PRO A 352 -17.24 4.10 -26.45
N LYS A 353 -16.45 5.17 -26.55
CA LYS A 353 -15.15 5.08 -27.22
C LYS A 353 -14.20 4.19 -26.40
N PRO A 354 -13.21 3.55 -27.04
CA PRO A 354 -12.15 2.83 -26.34
C PRO A 354 -11.48 3.64 -25.23
N PHE A 355 -10.95 2.96 -24.22
CA PHE A 355 -10.22 3.63 -23.14
C PHE A 355 -8.97 4.29 -23.68
N LYS A 356 -8.80 5.56 -23.32
CA LYS A 356 -7.59 6.31 -23.61
C LYS A 356 -7.04 6.89 -22.32
N TYR A 357 -5.83 6.50 -21.98
CA TYR A 357 -5.12 7.07 -20.85
C TYR A 357 -4.62 8.48 -21.18
N TRP A 358 -4.84 9.39 -20.27
CA TRP A 358 -4.27 10.73 -20.28
C TRP A 358 -3.16 10.79 -19.24
N ASP A 359 -1.92 10.90 -19.70
CA ASP A 359 -0.75 10.97 -18.83
C ASP A 359 -0.73 12.32 -18.09
N LEU A 360 -0.93 12.28 -16.79
CA LEU A 360 -0.86 13.44 -15.90
C LEU A 360 0.55 13.68 -15.36
N GLY A 361 1.48 12.78 -15.66
CA GLY A 361 2.87 12.86 -15.28
C GLY A 361 3.25 11.88 -14.18
N SER A 362 4.49 12.00 -13.71
CA SER A 362 5.05 11.19 -12.62
C SER A 362 5.80 12.09 -11.66
N ALA A 363 5.71 11.80 -10.37
CA ALA A 363 6.37 12.58 -9.33
C ALA A 363 6.99 11.64 -8.29
N ALA A 364 8.22 11.93 -7.86
CA ALA A 364 8.90 11.21 -6.78
C ALA A 364 9.60 12.21 -5.86
N TYR A 365 9.35 12.05 -4.56
CA TYR A 365 10.03 12.79 -3.49
C TYR A 365 11.40 12.16 -3.24
N ILE A 366 12.43 12.97 -2.99
CA ILE A 366 13.75 12.46 -2.61
C ILE A 366 14.07 12.92 -1.19
N SER A 367 13.96 14.22 -0.93
CA SER A 367 14.14 14.80 0.39
C SER A 367 13.43 16.16 0.47
N ARG A 368 13.45 16.79 1.62
CA ARG A 368 12.90 18.13 1.81
C ARG A 368 13.48 19.12 0.78
N GLY A 369 12.60 19.80 0.04
CA GLY A 369 12.98 20.73 -1.02
C GLY A 369 13.55 20.05 -2.29
N ARG A 370 13.53 18.71 -2.37
CA ARG A 370 14.11 17.94 -3.48
C ARG A 370 13.15 16.84 -3.94
N ALA A 371 12.57 17.02 -5.10
CA ALA A 371 11.74 16.03 -5.78
C ALA A 371 12.01 16.09 -7.28
N VAL A 372 11.59 15.08 -8.01
CA VAL A 372 11.59 15.03 -9.48
C VAL A 372 10.16 14.86 -9.96
N VAL A 373 9.77 15.64 -10.94
CA VAL A 373 8.41 15.62 -11.54
C VAL A 373 8.56 15.70 -13.05
N LYS A 374 7.82 14.82 -13.74
CA LYS A 374 7.71 14.78 -15.19
C LYS A 374 6.24 14.96 -15.57
N VAL A 375 5.91 15.98 -16.34
CA VAL A 375 4.56 16.21 -16.89
C VAL A 375 4.70 16.51 -18.37
N GLY A 376 4.42 15.52 -19.23
CA GLY A 376 4.68 15.63 -20.65
C GLY A 376 6.15 15.99 -20.95
N PRO A 377 6.44 17.08 -21.65
CA PRO A 377 7.80 17.54 -21.93
C PRO A 377 8.45 18.28 -20.74
N LEU A 378 7.67 18.69 -19.74
CA LEU A 378 8.16 19.46 -18.60
C LEU A 378 8.84 18.55 -17.58
N HIS A 379 10.10 18.82 -17.26
CA HIS A 379 10.90 18.12 -16.26
C HIS A 379 11.28 19.10 -15.15
N LEU A 380 10.67 18.93 -13.98
CA LEU A 380 10.98 19.74 -12.80
C LEU A 380 11.84 18.93 -11.81
N SER A 381 12.75 19.63 -11.12
CA SER A 381 13.56 19.02 -10.05
C SER A 381 13.91 20.07 -8.99
N GLY A 382 14.41 19.62 -7.82
CA GLY A 382 14.72 20.52 -6.71
C GLY A 382 13.45 21.12 -6.10
N VAL A 383 13.52 22.40 -5.69
CA VAL A 383 12.41 23.10 -5.02
C VAL A 383 11.16 23.23 -5.93
N PRO A 384 11.25 23.62 -7.23
CA PRO A 384 10.08 23.62 -8.09
C PRO A 384 9.42 22.24 -8.24
N GLY A 385 10.22 21.18 -8.36
CA GLY A 385 9.71 19.81 -8.39
C GLY A 385 9.03 19.44 -7.07
N TRP A 386 9.60 19.84 -5.94
CA TRP A 386 9.05 19.57 -4.62
C TRP A 386 7.71 20.30 -4.38
N LEU A 387 7.58 21.56 -4.78
CA LEU A 387 6.31 22.29 -4.70
C LEU A 387 5.23 21.67 -5.61
N ALA A 388 5.59 21.26 -6.83
CA ALA A 388 4.69 20.55 -7.73
C ALA A 388 4.26 19.20 -7.12
N TRP A 389 5.20 18.46 -6.52
CA TRP A 389 4.91 17.20 -5.81
C TRP A 389 3.90 17.42 -4.67
N LEU A 390 4.09 18.44 -3.81
CA LEU A 390 3.17 18.79 -2.72
C LEU A 390 1.76 19.06 -3.25
N PHE A 391 1.66 19.89 -4.29
CA PHE A 391 0.37 20.24 -4.90
C PHE A 391 -0.35 19.02 -5.46
N ILE A 392 0.35 18.18 -6.25
CA ILE A 392 -0.21 16.97 -6.85
C ILE A 392 -0.78 16.05 -5.77
N HIS A 393 0.02 15.73 -4.75
CA HIS A 393 -0.40 14.80 -3.70
C HIS A 393 -1.55 15.34 -2.87
N LEU A 394 -1.55 16.64 -2.55
CA LEU A 394 -2.65 17.28 -1.84
C LEU A 394 -3.95 17.28 -2.68
N ALA A 395 -3.86 17.53 -3.98
CA ALA A 395 -5.02 17.55 -4.88
C ALA A 395 -5.71 16.19 -4.97
N PHE A 396 -4.92 15.12 -5.04
CA PHE A 396 -5.44 13.74 -5.17
C PHE A 396 -5.75 13.06 -3.83
N LEU A 397 -5.25 13.57 -2.70
CA LEU A 397 -5.51 12.99 -1.37
C LEU A 397 -7.01 13.00 -1.06
N THR A 398 -7.53 11.83 -0.68
CA THR A 398 -8.96 11.63 -0.44
C THR A 398 -9.39 12.22 0.91
N GLY A 399 -10.40 13.08 0.88
CA GLY A 399 -11.03 13.66 2.08
C GLY A 399 -10.43 14.99 2.52
N PHE A 400 -11.31 15.95 2.87
CA PHE A 400 -10.91 17.29 3.32
C PHE A 400 -10.07 17.27 4.61
N ARG A 401 -10.48 16.46 5.58
CA ARG A 401 -9.76 16.33 6.87
C ARG A 401 -8.36 15.79 6.67
N SER A 402 -8.19 14.83 5.76
CA SER A 402 -6.87 14.26 5.43
C SER A 402 -5.97 15.31 4.77
N ARG A 403 -6.51 16.13 3.87
CA ARG A 403 -5.76 17.23 3.23
C ARG A 403 -5.28 18.26 4.24
N LEU A 404 -6.17 18.72 5.12
CA LEU A 404 -5.81 19.67 6.18
C LEU A 404 -4.78 19.07 7.14
N GLY A 405 -5.00 17.84 7.59
CA GLY A 405 -4.08 17.12 8.44
C GLY A 405 -2.70 16.94 7.81
N ALA A 406 -2.63 16.58 6.52
CA ALA A 406 -1.37 16.45 5.79
C ALA A 406 -0.63 17.79 5.68
N VAL A 407 -1.32 18.88 5.36
CA VAL A 407 -0.73 20.23 5.32
C VAL A 407 -0.12 20.60 6.67
N LEU A 408 -0.84 20.38 7.77
CA LEU A 408 -0.35 20.67 9.12
C LEU A 408 0.87 19.80 9.49
N SER A 409 0.80 18.49 9.19
CA SER A 409 1.93 17.56 9.43
C SER A 409 3.16 17.95 8.60
N TRP A 410 2.98 18.27 7.33
CA TRP A 410 4.06 18.75 6.46
C TRP A 410 4.63 20.08 6.93
N SER A 411 3.79 21.03 7.37
CA SER A 411 4.25 22.32 7.88
C SER A 411 5.17 22.12 9.08
N VAL A 412 4.81 21.25 10.01
CA VAL A 412 5.64 20.93 11.17
C VAL A 412 6.90 20.18 10.75
N ALA A 413 6.77 19.08 10.00
CA ALA A 413 7.91 18.25 9.60
C ALA A 413 8.94 19.03 8.78
N PHE A 414 8.49 19.90 7.87
CA PHE A 414 9.38 20.68 7.03
C PHE A 414 9.93 21.96 7.71
N ALA A 415 9.23 22.52 8.72
CA ALA A 415 9.76 23.65 9.48
C ALA A 415 10.77 23.24 10.56
N THR A 416 10.50 22.11 11.25
CA THR A 416 11.25 21.73 12.46
C THR A 416 12.10 20.47 12.30
N SER A 417 12.01 19.77 11.15
CA SER A 417 12.60 18.45 10.93
C SER A 417 12.09 17.35 11.89
N SER A 418 11.09 17.66 12.72
CA SER A 418 10.53 16.70 13.65
C SER A 418 9.46 15.83 13.00
N ARG A 419 9.34 14.61 13.47
CA ARG A 419 8.31 13.65 13.04
C ARG A 419 7.48 13.26 14.25
N ARG A 420 6.16 13.29 14.12
CA ARG A 420 5.24 13.07 15.24
C ARG A 420 4.88 11.61 15.45
N GLU A 421 4.83 10.84 14.36
CA GLU A 421 4.37 9.45 14.37
C GLU A 421 5.56 8.48 14.52
N ARG A 422 6.36 8.68 15.60
CA ARG A 422 7.56 7.85 15.88
C ARG A 422 7.31 6.75 16.90
N ALA A 423 6.24 6.87 17.66
CA ALA A 423 5.89 5.85 18.65
C ALA A 423 5.56 4.52 17.94
N PHE A 424 6.09 3.45 18.48
CA PHE A 424 5.82 2.09 18.02
C PHE A 424 5.62 1.16 19.21
N THR A 425 4.85 0.10 19.01
CA THR A 425 4.73 -0.98 20.00
C THR A 425 5.93 -1.88 19.90
N SER A 426 6.48 -2.30 21.04
CA SER A 426 7.54 -3.31 21.07
C SER A 426 7.02 -4.60 20.40
N PRO A 427 7.82 -5.25 19.54
CA PRO A 427 7.45 -6.56 19.05
C PRO A 427 7.43 -7.55 20.20
N ASP A 428 6.53 -8.53 20.14
CA ASP A 428 6.69 -9.73 20.92
C ASP A 428 7.96 -10.42 20.40
N VAL A 429 9.01 -10.41 21.21
CA VAL A 429 10.26 -11.10 20.90
C VAL A 429 10.00 -12.57 21.25
N ASP A 430 9.99 -13.43 20.24
CA ASP A 430 9.96 -14.86 20.49
C ASP A 430 11.26 -15.32 21.19
N ALA A 431 11.24 -16.54 21.76
CA ALA A 431 12.38 -17.10 22.49
C ALA A 431 13.66 -17.28 21.62
N SER A 432 13.56 -17.09 20.30
CA SER A 432 14.67 -17.13 19.34
C SER A 432 15.31 -15.77 19.08
N GLY A 433 14.73 -14.67 19.60
CA GLY A 433 15.17 -13.30 19.34
C GLY A 433 14.85 -12.80 17.92
N ALA A 434 14.04 -13.53 17.16
CA ALA A 434 13.55 -13.10 15.86
C ALA A 434 12.31 -12.21 16.04
N PHE A 435 12.23 -11.14 15.22
CA PHE A 435 11.05 -10.29 15.16
C PHE A 435 9.95 -11.04 14.40
N THR A 436 8.90 -11.49 15.08
CA THR A 436 7.72 -12.01 14.42
C THR A 436 6.85 -10.87 13.93
N SER A 437 6.56 -10.85 12.64
CA SER A 437 5.51 -9.98 12.09
C SER A 437 4.15 -10.51 12.55
N PRO A 438 3.22 -9.68 13.06
CA PRO A 438 1.95 -10.16 13.58
C PRO A 438 1.01 -10.81 12.55
N ASP A 439 1.34 -10.83 11.27
CA ASP A 439 0.46 -11.26 10.17
C ASP A 439 0.99 -12.40 9.29
N VAL A 440 1.99 -13.16 9.74
CA VAL A 440 2.39 -14.40 9.03
C VAL A 440 1.87 -15.59 9.82
N ASP A 441 0.82 -16.23 9.30
CA ASP A 441 0.17 -17.48 9.71
C ASP A 441 -0.92 -17.45 10.79
N ALA A 442 -2.10 -16.92 10.41
CA ALA A 442 -3.35 -17.41 10.99
C ALA A 442 -3.92 -18.66 10.26
N SER A 443 -3.19 -19.31 9.34
CA SER A 443 -3.73 -20.43 8.54
C SER A 443 -3.19 -21.81 8.87
N ALA A 444 -2.23 -21.94 9.80
CA ALA A 444 -1.81 -23.23 10.35
C ALA A 444 -2.54 -23.54 11.66
N ALA A 445 -3.85 -23.77 11.58
CA ALA A 445 -4.67 -24.13 12.72
C ALA A 445 -4.22 -25.48 13.32
N ARG A 446 -3.65 -25.44 14.49
CA ARG A 446 -3.55 -26.63 15.38
C ARG A 446 -4.94 -26.97 15.90
N ALA A 447 -5.31 -28.24 15.75
CA ALA A 447 -6.52 -28.81 16.36
C ALA A 447 -6.54 -28.59 17.88
N PRO A 448 -7.71 -28.38 18.51
CA PRO A 448 -7.81 -28.09 19.94
C PRO A 448 -7.58 -29.35 20.78
N GLY A 449 -6.54 -29.34 21.60
CA GLY A 449 -6.35 -30.28 22.71
C GLY A 449 -7.28 -29.95 23.90
N PRO A 450 -7.57 -30.90 24.79
CA PRO A 450 -8.66 -30.79 25.76
C PRO A 450 -8.39 -29.76 26.87
N LYS A 451 -9.42 -28.98 27.16
CA LYS A 451 -9.47 -27.87 28.12
C LYS A 451 -9.22 -28.33 29.56
N ALA A 452 -8.09 -27.94 30.14
CA ALA A 452 -7.92 -27.94 31.60
C ALA A 452 -8.54 -26.64 32.16
N ARG A 453 -9.58 -26.84 33.00
CA ARG A 453 -10.23 -25.74 33.73
C ARG A 453 -9.28 -25.23 34.82
N ARG A 454 -8.68 -24.04 34.65
CA ARG A 454 -8.03 -23.32 35.74
C ARG A 454 -9.02 -22.34 36.37
N ARG A 455 -9.33 -22.60 37.67
CA ARG A 455 -10.05 -21.70 38.58
C ARG A 455 -9.13 -20.50 38.89
N TRP A 456 -9.61 -19.29 38.64
CA TRP A 456 -8.97 -18.06 39.09
C TRP A 456 -9.32 -17.78 40.56
N PRO A 457 -8.38 -17.36 41.43
CA PRO A 457 -8.71 -16.91 42.78
C PRO A 457 -9.26 -15.49 42.75
N ARG A 458 -10.45 -15.34 43.35
CA ARG A 458 -11.00 -14.02 43.71
C ARG A 458 -10.17 -13.48 44.88
N ARG A 459 -9.41 -12.42 44.70
CA ARG A 459 -9.19 -11.38 45.72
C ARG A 459 -8.30 -10.24 45.16
N LEU A 460 -8.75 -9.04 45.56
CA LEU A 460 -8.09 -7.78 45.84
C LEU A 460 -8.09 -6.72 44.72
N TRP A 461 -9.16 -5.97 44.68
CA TRP A 461 -9.13 -4.57 44.27
C TRP A 461 -9.73 -3.72 45.40
N PRO A 462 -9.08 -2.61 45.86
CA PRO A 462 -9.64 -1.73 46.89
C PRO A 462 -10.73 -0.84 46.28
N ARG A 463 -11.89 -0.89 46.92
CA ARG A 463 -12.98 0.08 46.74
C ARG A 463 -12.54 1.43 47.27
N ARG A 464 -12.31 2.42 46.40
CA ARG A 464 -12.57 3.87 46.65
C ARG A 464 -12.22 4.65 45.39
N LEU A 465 -13.24 5.33 44.93
CA LEU A 465 -13.30 6.65 44.25
C LEU A 465 -14.39 6.66 43.15
N TRP A 466 -15.66 6.64 43.61
CA TRP A 466 -16.77 7.18 42.82
C TRP A 466 -17.67 7.96 43.79
N PRO A 467 -18.06 9.23 43.49
CA PRO A 467 -18.95 10.01 44.33
C PRO A 467 -20.37 9.43 44.28
N ARG A 468 -21.03 9.41 45.45
CA ARG A 468 -22.41 8.96 45.61
C ARG A 468 -23.38 9.87 44.85
N ARG A 469 -24.26 9.30 44.05
CA ARG A 469 -25.44 10.00 43.50
C ARG A 469 -26.44 10.35 44.61
N ALA A 470 -27.00 11.55 44.49
CA ALA A 470 -28.15 11.98 45.29
C ALA A 470 -29.44 11.28 44.87
N PRO A 471 -30.41 11.03 45.79
CA PRO A 471 -31.65 10.32 45.47
C PRO A 471 -32.60 11.25 44.70
N GLY A 472 -33.09 10.81 43.53
CA GLY A 472 -34.23 11.46 42.88
C GLY A 472 -34.24 11.61 41.33
N GLN A 473 -33.43 10.90 40.55
CA GLN A 473 -33.58 10.96 39.08
C GLN A 473 -33.96 9.63 38.45
N LYS A 474 -35.18 9.63 37.82
CA LYS A 474 -35.73 8.54 37.01
C LYS A 474 -34.95 8.36 35.70
N ALA A 475 -34.76 7.12 35.29
CA ALA A 475 -34.14 6.72 34.03
C ALA A 475 -35.03 7.00 32.83
N PRO A 476 -34.48 7.41 31.66
CA PRO A 476 -35.26 7.44 30.41
C PRO A 476 -35.41 6.02 29.82
N PRO A 477 -36.47 5.80 28.98
CA PRO A 477 -36.75 4.49 28.39
C PRO A 477 -35.78 4.12 27.28
N PRO A 478 -35.67 2.82 26.93
CA PRO A 478 -34.72 2.34 25.90
C PRO A 478 -35.24 2.65 24.49
N LEU A 479 -34.32 3.03 23.62
CA LEU A 479 -34.47 3.03 22.15
C LEU A 479 -33.80 1.80 21.58
#